data_5b949f2a82b6b8cf37275762e1e02471
#
_entry.id   5b949f2a82b6b8cf37275762e1e02471
#
_cell.length_a   1.000
_cell.length_b   1.000
_cell.length_c   1.000
_cell.angle_alpha   90.00
_cell.angle_beta   90.00
_cell.angle_gamma   90.00
#
_symmetry.space_group_name_H-M   'P 1'
#
loop_
_entity.id
_entity.type
_entity.pdbx_description
1 polymer ?
#
loop_
_entity_poly.entity_id
_entity_poly.type
_entity_poly.pdbx_seq_one_letter_code
_entity_poly.pdbx_strand_id
1 'polypeptide(L)'
;MQNFTVSNAAKVLDVSEAQVGRLLSRGEILGSKWGRSWVIDAASVHRYASTRPERGRPYLPERAWAELLDSNVRTMDDAKKLAVLCRRRAVRHGVRVIPGFLDALRKDSRVVLSGVDAGRKFKAMVTLGPPVDLYVHVDDVEKVFKRYVSEDHVTDPNVIIRVVESDVLQQFEHHVPLIVALVDLVAEGDYRSAKEVLNAMK
;
A
#
# COMPACT_ATOMS: atom_id res chain seq x y z
N MET A 1 0.05 -1.59 21.15
CA MET A 1 0.64 -2.07 19.88
C MET A 1 1.52 -3.26 20.19
N GLN A 2 1.37 -4.35 19.44
CA GLN A 2 2.22 -5.53 19.60
C GLN A 2 3.40 -5.40 18.62
N ASN A 3 4.62 -5.46 19.17
CA ASN A 3 5.85 -5.39 18.38
C ASN A 3 6.51 -6.76 18.32
N PHE A 4 7.12 -7.07 17.19
CA PHE A 4 7.91 -8.27 16.98
C PHE A 4 9.41 -7.97 16.95
N THR A 5 10.19 -8.94 17.41
CA THR A 5 11.62 -9.04 17.07
C THR A 5 11.77 -9.65 15.68
N VAL A 6 12.97 -9.56 15.09
CA VAL A 6 13.29 -10.21 13.81
C VAL A 6 12.98 -11.72 13.88
N SER A 7 13.34 -12.36 14.99
CA SER A 7 13.09 -13.80 15.19
C SER A 7 11.59 -14.12 15.25
N ASN A 8 10.79 -13.31 15.93
CA ASN A 8 9.33 -13.51 15.98
C ASN A 8 8.68 -13.30 14.63
N ALA A 9 9.07 -12.26 13.90
CA ALA A 9 8.60 -12.03 12.53
C ALA A 9 8.98 -13.17 11.59
N ALA A 10 10.21 -13.71 11.71
CA ALA A 10 10.69 -14.86 10.93
C ALA A 10 9.82 -16.10 11.17
N LYS A 11 9.46 -16.37 12.42
CA LYS A 11 8.57 -17.50 12.78
C LYS A 11 7.16 -17.33 12.21
N VAL A 12 6.56 -16.12 12.36
CA VAL A 12 5.21 -15.85 11.85
C VAL A 12 5.15 -15.95 10.32
N LEU A 13 6.21 -15.52 9.64
CA LEU A 13 6.29 -15.53 8.18
C LEU A 13 6.81 -16.86 7.61
N ASP A 14 7.27 -17.78 8.43
CA ASP A 14 7.96 -19.02 8.01
C ASP A 14 9.10 -18.72 7.02
N VAL A 15 10.01 -17.82 7.42
CA VAL A 15 11.18 -17.40 6.63
C VAL A 15 12.41 -17.26 7.52
N SER A 16 13.61 -17.15 6.91
CA SER A 16 14.83 -16.84 7.65
C SER A 16 14.86 -15.38 8.15
N GLU A 17 15.61 -15.12 9.23
CA GLU A 17 15.83 -13.75 9.74
C GLU A 17 16.47 -12.84 8.68
N ALA A 18 17.36 -13.38 7.85
CA ALA A 18 17.93 -12.65 6.72
C ALA A 18 16.86 -12.22 5.69
N GLN A 19 15.81 -13.03 5.50
CA GLN A 19 14.69 -12.66 4.65
C GLN A 19 13.86 -11.57 5.30
N VAL A 20 13.62 -11.60 6.61
CA VAL A 20 12.96 -10.52 7.35
C VAL A 20 13.72 -9.20 7.17
N GLY A 21 15.05 -9.22 7.28
CA GLY A 21 15.89 -8.04 7.02
C GLY A 21 15.70 -7.47 5.61
N ARG A 22 15.56 -8.34 4.59
CA ARG A 22 15.27 -7.91 3.21
C ARG A 22 13.87 -7.34 3.05
N LEU A 23 12.87 -7.86 3.76
CA LEU A 23 11.51 -7.33 3.75
C LEU A 23 11.44 -5.95 4.39
N LEU A 24 12.17 -5.74 5.50
CA LEU A 24 12.30 -4.43 6.14
C LEU A 24 12.97 -3.39 5.23
N SER A 25 14.09 -3.77 4.59
CA SER A 25 14.82 -2.85 3.69
C SER A 25 14.03 -2.48 2.43
N ARG A 26 13.04 -3.29 2.04
CA ARG A 26 12.13 -3.03 0.91
C ARG A 26 10.81 -2.37 1.32
N GLY A 27 10.62 -2.09 2.62
CA GLY A 27 9.36 -1.55 3.12
C GLY A 27 8.15 -2.49 2.99
N GLU A 28 8.39 -3.80 2.73
CA GLU A 28 7.32 -4.80 2.61
C GLU A 28 6.70 -5.14 3.98
N ILE A 29 7.48 -4.98 5.04
CA ILE A 29 7.02 -4.96 6.45
C ILE A 29 7.62 -3.74 7.13
N LEU A 30 6.93 -3.21 8.14
CA LEU A 30 7.32 -1.99 8.83
C LEU A 30 8.07 -2.28 10.12
N GLY A 31 9.09 -1.48 10.40
CA GLY A 31 9.84 -1.55 11.63
C GLY A 31 10.83 -0.39 11.75
N SER A 32 11.24 -0.10 12.97
CA SER A 32 12.26 0.90 13.27
C SER A 32 13.46 0.24 13.96
N LYS A 33 14.65 0.81 13.73
CA LYS A 33 15.84 0.39 14.47
C LYS A 33 15.88 1.07 15.83
N TRP A 34 16.04 0.25 16.88
CA TRP A 34 16.36 0.75 18.21
C TRP A 34 17.72 0.18 18.63
N GLY A 35 18.75 1.00 18.52
CA GLY A 35 20.13 0.56 18.66
C GLY A 35 20.52 -0.48 17.59
N ARG A 36 20.90 -1.68 18.03
CA ARG A 36 21.23 -2.80 17.11
C ARG A 36 20.05 -3.69 16.75
N SER A 37 18.90 -3.50 17.38
CA SER A 37 17.73 -4.36 17.23
C SER A 37 16.65 -3.68 16.38
N TRP A 38 15.91 -4.49 15.61
CA TRP A 38 14.71 -4.05 14.92
C TRP A 38 13.49 -4.25 15.84
N VAL A 39 12.64 -3.24 15.91
CA VAL A 39 11.29 -3.29 16.47
C VAL A 39 10.33 -3.28 15.30
N ILE A 40 9.64 -4.39 15.07
CA ILE A 40 8.84 -4.62 13.86
C ILE A 40 7.37 -4.55 14.22
N ASP A 41 6.59 -3.79 13.45
CA ASP A 41 5.14 -3.72 13.61
C ASP A 41 4.48 -5.07 13.30
N ALA A 42 3.87 -5.67 14.32
CA ALA A 42 3.20 -6.96 14.19
C ALA A 42 2.04 -6.90 13.17
N ALA A 43 1.30 -5.79 13.10
CA ALA A 43 0.21 -5.64 12.14
C ALA A 43 0.74 -5.67 10.69
N SER A 44 1.89 -5.06 10.42
CA SER A 44 2.52 -5.13 9.10
C SER A 44 2.99 -6.54 8.72
N VAL A 45 3.48 -7.31 9.70
CA VAL A 45 3.87 -8.70 9.50
C VAL A 45 2.66 -9.58 9.18
N HIS A 46 1.57 -9.44 9.94
CA HIS A 46 0.33 -10.19 9.67
C HIS A 46 -0.30 -9.81 8.33
N ARG A 47 -0.30 -8.53 7.98
CA ARG A 47 -0.73 -8.05 6.67
C ARG A 47 0.10 -8.68 5.55
N TYR A 48 1.43 -8.65 5.66
CA TYR A 48 2.31 -9.30 4.70
C TYR A 48 2.04 -10.81 4.59
N ALA A 49 1.84 -11.50 5.72
CA ALA A 49 1.50 -12.92 5.73
C ALA A 49 0.19 -13.22 4.99
N SER A 50 -0.85 -12.39 5.19
CA SER A 50 -2.16 -12.57 4.55
C SER A 50 -2.16 -12.28 3.05
N THR A 51 -1.22 -11.45 2.59
CA THR A 51 -1.08 -11.09 1.16
C THR A 51 0.06 -11.85 0.46
N ARG A 52 0.81 -12.67 1.20
CA ARG A 52 1.91 -13.49 0.64
C ARG A 52 1.32 -14.58 -0.25
N PRO A 53 1.79 -14.74 -1.50
CA PRO A 53 1.37 -15.85 -2.33
C PRO A 53 1.89 -17.16 -1.75
N GLU A 54 1.03 -18.12 -1.57
CA GLU A 54 1.44 -19.49 -1.27
C GLU A 54 2.32 -20.07 -2.39
N ARG A 55 2.08 -19.64 -3.63
CA ARG A 55 2.88 -20.02 -4.82
C ARG A 55 2.81 -18.92 -5.89
N GLY A 56 3.96 -18.54 -6.44
CA GLY A 56 4.06 -17.64 -7.59
C GLY A 56 5.06 -16.49 -7.40
N ARG A 57 5.82 -16.17 -8.46
CA ARG A 57 6.71 -15.00 -8.50
C ARG A 57 5.86 -13.77 -8.82
N PRO A 58 5.97 -12.65 -8.03
CA PRO A 58 5.28 -11.42 -8.37
C PRO A 58 5.67 -10.93 -9.76
N TYR A 59 4.74 -10.31 -10.45
CA TYR A 59 5.01 -9.67 -11.74
C TYR A 59 6.03 -8.54 -11.59
N LEU A 60 6.76 -8.27 -12.67
CA LEU A 60 7.54 -7.03 -12.81
C LEU A 60 6.57 -5.83 -12.85
N PRO A 61 7.04 -4.60 -12.51
CA PRO A 61 6.16 -3.43 -12.37
C PRO A 61 5.26 -3.18 -13.60
N GLU A 62 5.82 -3.20 -14.80
CA GLU A 62 5.08 -2.92 -16.04
C GLU A 62 4.00 -3.96 -16.29
N ARG A 63 4.35 -5.25 -16.13
CA ARG A 63 3.39 -6.34 -16.26
C ARG A 63 2.34 -6.28 -15.15
N ALA A 64 2.73 -5.93 -13.93
CA ALA A 64 1.80 -5.80 -12.81
C ALA A 64 0.73 -4.74 -13.07
N TRP A 65 1.10 -3.61 -13.65
CA TRP A 65 0.16 -2.58 -14.06
C TRP A 65 -0.75 -3.01 -15.21
N ALA A 66 -0.20 -3.63 -16.25
CA ALA A 66 -0.99 -4.13 -17.37
C ALA A 66 -2.03 -5.17 -16.92
N GLU A 67 -1.60 -6.17 -16.16
CA GLU A 67 -2.49 -7.22 -15.62
C GLU A 67 -3.55 -6.62 -14.67
N LEU A 68 -3.18 -5.64 -13.84
CA LEU A 68 -4.10 -4.98 -12.92
C LEU A 68 -5.19 -4.21 -13.66
N LEU A 69 -4.83 -3.43 -14.67
CA LEU A 69 -5.77 -2.59 -15.41
C LEU A 69 -6.67 -3.40 -16.36
N ASP A 70 -6.20 -4.54 -16.86
CA ASP A 70 -6.97 -5.45 -17.72
C ASP A 70 -7.80 -6.48 -16.93
N SER A 71 -7.67 -6.50 -15.59
CA SER A 71 -8.31 -7.52 -14.76
C SER A 71 -9.81 -7.33 -14.62
N ASN A 72 -10.55 -8.42 -14.70
CA ASN A 72 -11.96 -8.49 -14.35
C ASN A 72 -12.13 -9.25 -13.02
N VAL A 73 -12.04 -8.53 -11.92
CA VAL A 73 -12.18 -9.06 -10.56
C VAL A 73 -13.64 -9.12 -10.16
N ARG A 74 -14.13 -10.31 -9.77
CA ARG A 74 -15.52 -10.53 -9.34
C ARG A 74 -15.65 -10.95 -7.89
N THR A 75 -14.57 -11.48 -7.30
CA THR A 75 -14.57 -12.00 -5.93
C THR A 75 -13.44 -11.38 -5.11
N MET A 76 -13.58 -11.42 -3.77
CA MET A 76 -12.50 -11.01 -2.88
C MET A 76 -11.27 -11.89 -3.00
N ASP A 77 -11.43 -13.17 -3.36
CA ASP A 77 -10.29 -14.07 -3.55
C ASP A 77 -9.50 -13.73 -4.82
N ASP A 78 -10.18 -13.29 -5.89
CA ASP A 78 -9.50 -12.76 -7.09
C ASP A 78 -8.72 -11.50 -6.73
N ALA A 79 -9.33 -10.58 -5.96
CA ALA A 79 -8.66 -9.35 -5.50
C ALA A 79 -7.42 -9.66 -4.65
N LYS A 80 -7.49 -10.63 -3.74
CA LYS A 80 -6.34 -11.08 -2.93
C LYS A 80 -5.22 -11.65 -3.78
N LYS A 81 -5.54 -12.54 -4.74
CA LYS A 81 -4.55 -13.10 -5.67
C LYS A 81 -3.86 -12.00 -6.47
N LEU A 82 -4.64 -11.05 -6.98
CA LEU A 82 -4.13 -9.94 -7.77
C LEU A 82 -3.26 -9.00 -6.94
N ALA A 83 -3.66 -8.67 -5.69
CA ALA A 83 -2.86 -7.86 -4.77
C ALA A 83 -1.48 -8.46 -4.53
N VAL A 84 -1.42 -9.77 -4.41
CA VAL A 84 -0.18 -10.51 -4.25
C VAL A 84 0.69 -10.47 -5.51
N LEU A 85 0.12 -10.76 -6.68
CA LEU A 85 0.86 -10.81 -7.94
C LEU A 85 1.37 -9.41 -8.35
N CYS A 86 0.57 -8.37 -8.10
CA CYS A 86 0.86 -6.99 -8.47
C CYS A 86 1.56 -6.17 -7.36
N ARG A 87 2.01 -6.79 -6.26
CA ARG A 87 2.59 -6.06 -5.12
C ARG A 87 3.86 -5.25 -5.44
N ARG A 88 4.56 -5.58 -6.54
CA ARG A 88 5.77 -4.88 -7.00
C ARG A 88 5.50 -3.71 -7.93
N ARG A 89 4.22 -3.37 -8.22
CA ARG A 89 3.86 -2.27 -9.11
C ARG A 89 4.33 -0.89 -8.62
N ALA A 90 4.55 -0.75 -7.32
CA ALA A 90 4.98 0.48 -6.68
C ALA A 90 5.80 0.17 -5.42
N VAL A 91 6.68 1.08 -5.03
CA VAL A 91 7.37 1.06 -3.73
C VAL A 91 6.47 1.73 -2.70
N ARG A 92 6.16 1.00 -1.62
CA ARG A 92 5.26 1.45 -0.56
C ARG A 92 6.03 2.13 0.58
N HIS A 93 5.60 3.33 0.95
CA HIS A 93 6.03 4.05 2.14
C HIS A 93 4.85 4.29 3.07
N GLY A 94 4.98 3.89 4.34
CA GLY A 94 4.05 4.27 5.40
C GLY A 94 4.60 5.50 6.11
N VAL A 95 3.91 6.63 5.98
CA VAL A 95 4.42 7.91 6.47
C VAL A 95 3.45 8.58 7.44
N ARG A 96 3.99 9.51 8.22
CA ARG A 96 3.20 10.42 9.04
C ARG A 96 3.18 11.80 8.41
N VAL A 97 1.99 12.30 8.18
CA VAL A 97 1.70 13.67 7.72
C VAL A 97 0.97 14.40 8.86
N ILE A 98 1.33 15.63 9.12
CA ILE A 98 0.62 16.46 10.11
C ILE A 98 -0.84 16.58 9.68
N PRO A 99 -1.83 16.29 10.56
CA PRO A 99 -3.24 16.24 10.19
C PRO A 99 -3.77 17.45 9.42
N GLY A 100 -3.30 18.67 9.77
CA GLY A 100 -3.66 19.90 9.08
C GLY A 100 -3.22 19.98 7.60
N PHE A 101 -2.31 19.13 7.15
CA PHE A 101 -1.86 19.07 5.76
C PHE A 101 -2.53 17.98 4.92
N LEU A 102 -3.34 17.10 5.52
CA LEU A 102 -3.98 15.99 4.79
C LEU A 102 -4.88 16.46 3.64
N ASP A 103 -5.65 17.53 3.87
CA ASP A 103 -6.52 18.08 2.81
C ASP A 103 -5.73 18.78 1.70
N ALA A 104 -4.62 19.43 2.04
CA ALA A 104 -3.70 20.01 1.06
C ALA A 104 -3.00 18.92 0.24
N LEU A 105 -2.58 17.83 0.88
CA LEU A 105 -2.00 16.67 0.22
C LEU A 105 -2.99 16.03 -0.76
N ARG A 106 -4.25 15.83 -0.35
CA ARG A 106 -5.31 15.28 -1.23
C ARG A 106 -5.57 16.13 -2.46
N LYS A 107 -5.31 17.43 -2.43
CA LYS A 107 -5.52 18.38 -3.53
C LYS A 107 -4.25 18.64 -4.34
N ASP A 108 -3.13 18.07 -3.97
CA ASP A 108 -1.87 18.27 -4.69
C ASP A 108 -1.92 17.57 -6.06
N SER A 109 -1.61 18.31 -7.12
CA SER A 109 -1.65 17.78 -8.49
C SER A 109 -0.60 16.72 -8.80
N ARG A 110 0.38 16.53 -7.92
CA ARG A 110 1.43 15.53 -8.03
C ARG A 110 1.03 14.17 -7.46
N VAL A 111 -0.14 14.09 -6.82
CA VAL A 111 -0.62 12.84 -6.23
C VAL A 111 -1.84 12.31 -6.97
N VAL A 112 -1.96 10.99 -7.02
CA VAL A 112 -3.13 10.28 -7.53
C VAL A 112 -3.71 9.47 -6.39
N LEU A 113 -4.94 9.80 -5.96
CA LEU A 113 -5.58 9.19 -4.80
C LEU A 113 -6.03 7.76 -5.09
N SER A 114 -5.89 6.89 -4.09
CA SER A 114 -6.30 5.49 -4.14
C SER A 114 -7.18 5.10 -2.95
N GLY A 115 -7.35 3.82 -2.71
CA GLY A 115 -8.04 3.28 -1.56
C GLY A 115 -9.44 3.86 -1.36
N VAL A 116 -9.69 4.35 -0.16
CA VAL A 116 -11.01 4.90 0.24
C VAL A 116 -11.35 6.18 -0.52
N ASP A 117 -10.38 7.05 -0.78
CA ASP A 117 -10.63 8.32 -1.51
C ASP A 117 -11.08 8.03 -2.95
N ALA A 118 -10.42 7.11 -3.67
CA ALA A 118 -10.85 6.67 -4.99
C ALA A 118 -12.20 5.94 -4.94
N GLY A 119 -12.42 5.06 -3.97
CA GLY A 119 -13.70 4.37 -3.77
C GLY A 119 -14.86 5.36 -3.67
N ARG A 120 -14.72 6.43 -2.89
CA ARG A 120 -15.75 7.47 -2.75
C ARG A 120 -16.00 8.25 -4.03
N LYS A 121 -14.96 8.58 -4.79
CA LYS A 121 -15.11 9.24 -6.09
C LYS A 121 -16.05 8.46 -7.01
N PHE A 122 -15.97 7.13 -6.94
CA PHE A 122 -16.80 6.22 -7.73
C PHE A 122 -18.03 5.67 -6.98
N LYS A 123 -18.48 6.38 -5.92
CA LYS A 123 -19.71 6.11 -5.17
C LYS A 123 -19.72 4.79 -4.36
N ALA A 124 -18.58 4.19 -4.07
CA ALA A 124 -18.54 3.10 -3.11
C ALA A 124 -18.92 3.58 -1.70
N MET A 125 -19.62 2.74 -0.94
CA MET A 125 -20.11 3.05 0.41
C MET A 125 -19.00 2.90 1.46
N VAL A 126 -17.90 3.64 1.28
CA VAL A 126 -16.73 3.61 2.17
C VAL A 126 -16.69 4.83 3.10
N THR A 127 -16.17 4.63 4.30
CA THR A 127 -16.00 5.71 5.29
C THR A 127 -14.59 6.29 5.16
N LEU A 128 -14.49 7.61 5.03
CA LEU A 128 -13.18 8.28 5.07
C LEU A 128 -12.51 8.11 6.43
N GLY A 129 -11.26 7.77 6.40
CA GLY A 129 -10.42 7.65 7.57
C GLY A 129 -8.95 7.47 7.17
N PRO A 130 -8.02 7.57 8.12
CA PRO A 130 -6.65 7.18 7.89
C PRO A 130 -6.54 5.64 7.75
N PRO A 131 -5.51 5.16 7.01
CA PRO A 131 -4.57 5.96 6.24
C PRO A 131 -5.16 6.45 4.92
N VAL A 132 -4.74 7.65 4.49
CA VAL A 132 -4.93 8.11 3.10
C VAL A 132 -3.97 7.32 2.21
N ASP A 133 -4.47 6.71 1.15
CA ASP A 133 -3.65 5.93 0.21
C ASP A 133 -3.51 6.69 -1.12
N LEU A 134 -2.28 6.85 -1.60
CA LEU A 134 -2.01 7.63 -2.81
C LEU A 134 -0.76 7.16 -3.55
N TYR A 135 -0.69 7.52 -4.83
CA TYR A 135 0.45 7.30 -5.71
C TYR A 135 1.16 8.60 -6.01
N VAL A 136 2.48 8.53 -6.17
CA VAL A 136 3.36 9.63 -6.58
C VAL A 136 4.36 9.09 -7.60
N HIS A 137 4.61 9.86 -8.68
CA HIS A 137 5.70 9.53 -9.60
C HIS A 137 7.06 9.78 -8.94
N VAL A 138 8.05 8.97 -9.27
CA VAL A 138 9.40 9.04 -8.68
C VAL A 138 10.01 10.44 -8.77
N ASP A 139 9.77 11.18 -9.85
CA ASP A 139 10.28 12.53 -10.05
C ASP A 139 9.69 13.59 -9.11
N ASP A 140 8.54 13.31 -8.52
CA ASP A 140 7.85 14.21 -7.60
C ASP A 140 7.92 13.78 -6.14
N VAL A 141 8.45 12.57 -5.88
CA VAL A 141 8.48 12.01 -4.52
C VAL A 141 9.22 12.91 -3.54
N GLU A 142 10.39 13.44 -3.90
CA GLU A 142 11.18 14.32 -3.03
C GLU A 142 10.40 15.60 -2.66
N LYS A 143 9.70 16.21 -3.62
CA LYS A 143 8.89 17.42 -3.40
C LYS A 143 7.71 17.16 -2.48
N VAL A 144 7.04 16.00 -2.64
CA VAL A 144 5.91 15.60 -1.80
C VAL A 144 6.40 15.29 -0.39
N PHE A 145 7.48 14.52 -0.25
CA PHE A 145 8.05 14.19 1.06
C PHE A 145 8.48 15.45 1.81
N LYS A 146 9.28 16.32 1.20
CA LYS A 146 9.75 17.57 1.82
C LYS A 146 8.61 18.48 2.27
N ARG A 147 7.48 18.48 1.56
CA ARG A 147 6.35 19.37 1.86
C ARG A 147 5.42 18.83 2.92
N TYR A 148 5.17 17.53 2.97
CA TYR A 148 4.07 16.95 3.73
C TYR A 148 4.50 15.93 4.78
N VAL A 149 5.59 15.20 4.55
CA VAL A 149 5.98 14.08 5.41
C VAL A 149 6.78 14.59 6.60
N SER A 150 6.31 14.31 7.81
CA SER A 150 7.01 14.59 9.06
C SER A 150 7.86 13.42 9.54
N GLU A 151 7.40 12.18 9.26
CA GLU A 151 8.12 10.95 9.61
C GLU A 151 7.91 9.90 8.52
N ASP A 152 8.97 9.23 8.09
CA ASP A 152 8.94 8.11 7.15
C ASP A 152 9.09 6.77 7.88
N HIS A 153 8.67 5.68 7.24
CA HIS A 153 8.74 4.31 7.77
C HIS A 153 8.13 4.13 9.17
N VAL A 154 6.98 4.79 9.42
CA VAL A 154 6.29 4.69 10.70
C VAL A 154 5.47 3.41 10.82
N THR A 155 5.28 2.92 12.06
CA THR A 155 4.51 1.70 12.33
C THR A 155 2.99 1.91 12.28
N ASP A 156 2.55 3.16 12.48
CA ASP A 156 1.13 3.56 12.43
C ASP A 156 0.98 4.78 11.51
N PRO A 157 1.06 4.58 10.18
CA PRO A 157 1.00 5.66 9.23
C PRO A 157 -0.43 6.20 9.10
N ASN A 158 -0.55 7.51 8.95
CA ASN A 158 -1.81 8.11 8.54
C ASN A 158 -1.88 8.35 7.02
N VAL A 159 -0.77 8.11 6.30
CA VAL A 159 -0.71 8.15 4.84
C VAL A 159 0.14 7.00 4.33
N ILE A 160 -0.33 6.36 3.27
CA ILE A 160 0.43 5.38 2.46
C ILE A 160 0.80 6.05 1.15
N ILE A 161 2.08 6.20 0.89
CA ILE A 161 2.59 6.71 -0.38
C ILE A 161 3.15 5.53 -1.19
N ARG A 162 2.68 5.39 -2.43
CA ARG A 162 3.13 4.38 -3.40
C ARG A 162 3.90 5.08 -4.51
N VAL A 163 5.21 4.89 -4.54
CA VAL A 163 6.10 5.50 -5.55
C VAL A 163 6.14 4.61 -6.79
N VAL A 164 5.94 5.21 -7.96
CA VAL A 164 5.92 4.55 -9.27
C VAL A 164 6.94 5.21 -10.19
N GLU A 165 7.71 4.38 -10.90
CA GLU A 165 8.71 4.84 -11.88
C GLU A 165 8.14 4.97 -13.31
N SER A 166 7.02 4.29 -13.59
CA SER A 166 6.42 4.31 -14.92
C SER A 166 5.41 5.44 -15.08
N ASP A 167 5.21 5.87 -16.33
CA ASP A 167 4.25 6.93 -16.70
C ASP A 167 2.77 6.52 -16.55
N VAL A 168 2.50 5.36 -15.97
CA VAL A 168 1.14 4.84 -15.81
C VAL A 168 0.20 5.81 -15.08
N LEU A 169 0.73 6.64 -14.19
CA LEU A 169 -0.07 7.62 -13.45
C LEU A 169 -0.60 8.74 -14.34
N GLN A 170 0.03 9.03 -15.48
CA GLN A 170 -0.40 10.09 -16.41
C GLN A 170 -1.75 9.79 -17.07
N GLN A 171 -2.18 8.52 -17.11
CA GLN A 171 -3.48 8.14 -17.63
C GLN A 171 -4.62 8.31 -16.61
N PHE A 172 -4.31 8.66 -15.37
CA PHE A 172 -5.28 8.90 -14.31
C PHE A 172 -5.33 10.40 -14.00
N GLU A 173 -6.53 10.99 -13.95
CA GLU A 173 -6.66 12.41 -13.61
C GLU A 173 -6.16 12.69 -12.18
N HIS A 174 -6.91 12.27 -11.18
CA HIS A 174 -6.60 12.51 -9.76
C HIS A 174 -6.90 11.30 -8.88
N HIS A 175 -7.57 10.30 -9.43
CA HIS A 175 -7.93 9.07 -8.72
C HIS A 175 -7.63 7.87 -9.60
N VAL A 176 -7.09 6.82 -9.00
CA VAL A 176 -6.92 5.54 -9.69
C VAL A 176 -8.29 4.89 -10.00
N PRO A 177 -8.37 3.99 -11.00
CA PRO A 177 -9.56 3.16 -11.24
C PRO A 177 -9.92 2.31 -10.01
N LEU A 178 -11.21 1.93 -9.89
CA LEU A 178 -11.69 1.12 -8.76
C LEU A 178 -10.93 -0.19 -8.56
N ILE A 179 -10.49 -0.83 -9.63
CA ILE A 179 -9.72 -2.06 -9.55
C ILE A 179 -8.38 -1.88 -8.83
N VAL A 180 -7.71 -0.74 -9.05
CA VAL A 180 -6.46 -0.38 -8.37
C VAL A 180 -6.75 -0.09 -6.90
N ALA A 181 -7.77 0.72 -6.61
CA ALA A 181 -8.20 1.04 -5.25
C ALA A 181 -8.59 -0.22 -4.45
N LEU A 182 -9.30 -1.16 -5.08
CA LEU A 182 -9.65 -2.45 -4.49
C LEU A 182 -8.41 -3.23 -4.06
N VAL A 183 -7.45 -3.36 -4.97
CA VAL A 183 -6.21 -4.11 -4.73
C VAL A 183 -5.36 -3.44 -3.66
N ASP A 184 -5.34 -2.11 -3.59
CA ASP A 184 -4.64 -1.37 -2.54
C ASP A 184 -5.27 -1.58 -1.17
N LEU A 185 -6.60 -1.50 -1.05
CA LEU A 185 -7.33 -1.78 0.19
C LEU A 185 -7.10 -3.21 0.68
N VAL A 186 -7.11 -4.18 -0.24
CA VAL A 186 -6.78 -5.58 0.10
C VAL A 186 -5.35 -5.71 0.58
N ALA A 187 -4.39 -5.04 -0.06
CA ALA A 187 -2.98 -5.06 0.33
C ALA A 187 -2.74 -4.43 1.71
N GLU A 188 -3.54 -3.44 2.09
CA GLU A 188 -3.50 -2.82 3.43
C GLU A 188 -4.32 -3.59 4.48
N GLY A 189 -5.08 -4.63 4.08
CA GLY A 189 -5.91 -5.43 4.99
C GLY A 189 -7.25 -4.77 5.33
N ASP A 190 -7.64 -3.69 4.66
CA ASP A 190 -8.96 -3.07 4.80
C ASP A 190 -9.99 -3.82 3.93
N TYR A 191 -10.30 -5.03 4.36
CA TYR A 191 -11.27 -5.90 3.67
C TYR A 191 -12.70 -5.36 3.70
N ARG A 192 -13.03 -4.51 4.70
CA ARG A 192 -14.36 -3.89 4.78
C ARG A 192 -14.54 -2.91 3.62
N SER A 193 -13.67 -1.93 3.49
CA SER A 193 -13.72 -0.96 2.39
C SER A 193 -13.52 -1.62 1.03
N ALA A 194 -12.63 -2.63 0.94
CA ALA A 194 -12.43 -3.41 -0.27
C ALA A 194 -13.71 -4.10 -0.75
N LYS A 195 -14.52 -4.63 0.17
CA LYS A 195 -15.82 -5.26 -0.17
C LYS A 195 -16.81 -4.23 -0.76
N GLU A 196 -16.86 -3.02 -0.19
CA GLU A 196 -17.73 -1.96 -0.71
C GLU A 196 -17.28 -1.48 -2.09
N VAL A 197 -15.95 -1.36 -2.31
CA VAL A 197 -15.39 -1.04 -3.63
C VAL A 197 -15.72 -2.14 -4.64
N LEU A 198 -15.55 -3.42 -4.28
CA LEU A 198 -15.90 -4.55 -5.15
C LEU A 198 -17.41 -4.57 -5.50
N ASN A 199 -18.28 -4.18 -4.57
CA ASN A 199 -19.71 -4.08 -4.84
C ASN A 199 -20.04 -2.94 -5.82
N ALA A 200 -19.30 -1.84 -5.76
CA ALA A 200 -19.47 -0.71 -6.67
C ALA A 200 -18.94 -0.98 -8.10
N MET A 201 -18.18 -2.06 -8.29
CA MET A 201 -17.69 -2.51 -9.61
C MET A 201 -18.67 -3.42 -10.35
N LYS A 202 -19.73 -3.90 -9.68
CA LYS A 202 -20.78 -4.77 -10.25
C LYS A 202 -21.88 -3.96 -10.92
#